data_8c45c8982f2566ad2f2e5f14d94a0ff7
#
_entry.id   8c45c8982f2566ad2f2e5f14d94a0ff7
#
_cell.length_a   1.000
_cell.length_b   1.000
_cell.length_c   1.000
_cell.angle_alpha   90.00
_cell.angle_beta   90.00
_cell.angle_gamma   90.00
#
_symmetry.space_group_name_H-M   'P 1'
#
loop_
_entity.id
_entity.type
_entity.pdbx_description
1 polymer ?
#
loop_
_entity_poly.entity_id
_entity_poly.type
_entity_poly.pdbx_seq_one_letter_code
_entity_poly.pdbx_strand_id
1 'polypeptide(L)'
;GYDVNRWFIHYGDPYEAGILGGNEKWTGKREEIIYKKRLPYQIWWTTTLLPAYKRCKYYFELRTEEEVWYYFEDGFLTEEQLQMDGRMQQCFIVPWMNPADINRTPAWVNDTIWYQIFPDRFCNGTPEKNGNDITPWRNHGTVTNQEKFGGNLEGIRQRLQYLQELGITGIYLNPIMEAESNHKYDTTDYTKIDPAFGNEEMMKALCREAHEKGIRIMVDAVFNHCGRKFAPWMDVLEHGKDSRYADWFMIEDWEEIGKRADTRDRRFYSFAFADTMPKLNTNNEEVIEYFCKVCEEWIQKFDIDGIRFDVGNEVSHRS
;
A
#
# COMPACT_ATOMS: atom_id res chain seq x y z
N GLY A 1 -6.45 14.44 -32.31
CA GLY A 1 -6.63 15.12 -33.57
C GLY A 1 -5.72 16.31 -33.77
N TYR A 2 -5.88 16.93 -34.92
CA TYR A 2 -5.11 18.14 -35.27
C TYR A 2 -5.72 19.41 -34.65
N ASP A 3 -6.75 19.25 -33.85
CA ASP A 3 -7.62 20.32 -33.36
C ASP A 3 -7.06 20.94 -32.08
N VAL A 4 -6.13 20.28 -31.40
CA VAL A 4 -5.50 20.83 -30.19
C VAL A 4 -4.42 21.83 -30.59
N ASN A 5 -4.62 23.08 -30.21
CA ASN A 5 -3.76 24.19 -30.59
C ASN A 5 -2.65 24.45 -29.59
N ARG A 6 -2.93 24.22 -28.29
CA ARG A 6 -2.01 24.47 -27.20
C ARG A 6 -2.10 23.37 -26.16
N TRP A 7 -0.93 23.00 -25.62
CA TRP A 7 -0.81 22.06 -24.52
C TRP A 7 -0.10 22.75 -23.36
N PHE A 8 -0.60 22.47 -22.18
CA PHE A 8 0.04 22.88 -20.92
C PHE A 8 0.23 21.63 -20.07
N ILE A 9 1.30 21.64 -19.29
CA ILE A 9 1.51 20.67 -18.22
C ILE A 9 1.38 21.35 -16.89
N HIS A 10 0.60 20.75 -16.00
CA HIS A 10 0.54 21.11 -14.60
C HIS A 10 1.35 20.08 -13.85
N TYR A 11 2.37 20.51 -13.10
CA TYR A 11 3.26 19.59 -12.41
C TYR A 11 3.78 20.18 -11.10
N GLY A 12 4.19 19.35 -10.16
CA GLY A 12 4.76 19.74 -8.90
C GLY A 12 4.99 18.56 -7.97
N ASP A 13 5.49 18.82 -6.78
CA ASP A 13 5.64 17.77 -5.77
C ASP A 13 4.25 17.26 -5.36
N PRO A 14 4.04 15.93 -5.29
CA PRO A 14 2.77 15.34 -4.83
C PRO A 14 2.32 15.83 -3.44
N TYR A 15 3.25 16.30 -2.63
CA TYR A 15 3.03 16.68 -1.23
C TYR A 15 3.03 18.20 -0.99
N GLU A 16 3.06 19.06 -2.04
CA GLU A 16 3.02 20.51 -1.89
C GLU A 16 1.78 21.02 -1.13
N ALA A 17 0.64 20.34 -1.24
CA ALA A 17 -0.59 20.68 -0.52
C ALA A 17 -0.62 20.19 0.94
N GLY A 18 0.50 19.64 1.44
CA GLY A 18 0.63 19.05 2.77
C GLY A 18 0.21 17.58 2.86
N ILE A 19 0.79 16.87 3.82
CA ILE A 19 0.59 15.42 4.04
C ILE A 19 -0.86 15.09 4.44
N LEU A 20 -1.60 16.05 4.97
CA LEU A 20 -2.91 15.82 5.56
C LEU A 20 -4.08 15.97 4.57
N GLY A 21 -3.80 16.10 3.26
CA GLY A 21 -4.86 16.19 2.26
C GLY A 21 -5.95 17.18 2.71
N GLY A 22 -5.57 18.43 2.95
CA GLY A 22 -6.57 19.48 3.16
C GLY A 22 -7.50 19.50 1.96
N ASN A 23 -8.70 20.03 2.10
CA ASN A 23 -9.70 20.16 1.02
C ASN A 23 -9.20 21.02 -0.17
N GLU A 24 -7.93 21.40 -0.18
CA GLU A 24 -7.32 22.17 -1.25
C GLU A 24 -6.94 21.23 -2.41
N LYS A 25 -7.53 21.49 -3.56
CA LYS A 25 -7.17 20.79 -4.80
C LYS A 25 -5.72 21.13 -5.15
N TRP A 26 -4.92 20.08 -5.34
CA TRP A 26 -3.56 20.26 -5.85
C TRP A 26 -3.61 20.80 -7.30
N THR A 27 -2.95 21.91 -7.58
CA THR A 27 -2.98 22.56 -8.91
C THR A 27 -1.64 22.46 -9.66
N GLY A 28 -0.55 22.38 -8.93
CA GLY A 28 0.80 22.37 -9.51
C GLY A 28 1.20 23.68 -10.18
N LYS A 29 2.42 23.71 -10.71
CA LYS A 29 2.92 24.78 -11.57
C LYS A 29 2.48 24.53 -13.00
N ARG A 30 1.93 25.54 -13.68
CA ARG A 30 1.44 25.45 -15.06
C ARG A 30 2.50 25.96 -16.04
N GLU A 31 2.89 25.18 -17.00
CA GLU A 31 3.82 25.55 -18.08
C GLU A 31 3.28 25.15 -19.47
N GLU A 32 3.48 25.99 -20.48
CA GLU A 32 3.10 25.68 -21.84
C GLU A 32 4.14 24.78 -22.52
N ILE A 33 3.68 23.73 -23.19
CA ILE A 33 4.52 22.86 -24.00
C ILE A 33 4.60 23.47 -25.39
N ILE A 34 5.71 24.13 -25.70
CA ILE A 34 5.92 24.86 -26.94
C ILE A 34 6.59 24.04 -28.03
N TYR A 35 7.38 23.03 -27.65
CA TYR A 35 8.06 22.19 -28.62
C TYR A 35 7.13 21.12 -29.16
N LYS A 36 6.97 21.11 -30.49
CA LYS A 36 6.15 20.10 -31.19
C LYS A 36 6.84 19.58 -32.43
N LYS A 37 6.70 18.28 -32.67
CA LYS A 37 7.18 17.62 -33.89
C LYS A 37 5.99 17.01 -34.64
N ARG A 38 5.76 17.46 -35.86
CA ARG A 38 4.71 16.93 -36.72
C ARG A 38 5.21 15.69 -37.46
N LEU A 39 4.44 14.62 -37.36
CA LEU A 39 4.63 13.39 -38.13
C LEU A 39 3.40 13.16 -39.03
N PRO A 40 3.45 12.21 -40.02
CA PRO A 40 2.36 12.04 -40.99
C PRO A 40 0.94 11.86 -40.39
N TYR A 41 0.87 11.18 -39.24
CA TYR A 41 -0.44 10.84 -38.60
C TYR A 41 -0.57 11.30 -37.16
N GLN A 42 0.42 12.04 -36.63
CA GLN A 42 0.44 12.46 -35.22
C GLN A 42 1.31 13.69 -35.03
N ILE A 43 1.05 14.40 -33.93
CA ILE A 43 1.88 15.50 -33.43
C ILE A 43 2.42 15.10 -32.07
N TRP A 44 3.71 15.16 -31.90
CA TRP A 44 4.36 14.96 -30.62
C TRP A 44 4.60 16.30 -29.96
N TRP A 45 4.13 16.44 -28.74
CA TRP A 45 4.37 17.58 -27.89
C TRP A 45 5.33 17.13 -26.78
N THR A 46 6.45 17.84 -26.62
CA THR A 46 7.50 17.42 -25.70
C THR A 46 7.96 18.58 -24.84
N THR A 47 8.23 18.30 -23.57
CA THR A 47 8.87 19.20 -22.64
C THR A 47 9.79 18.42 -21.72
N THR A 48 10.69 19.12 -21.02
CA THR A 48 11.57 18.52 -20.02
C THR A 48 11.26 19.16 -18.68
N LEU A 49 10.96 18.33 -17.68
CA LEU A 49 10.72 18.77 -16.32
C LEU A 49 11.94 18.49 -15.44
N LEU A 50 12.25 19.42 -14.55
CA LEU A 50 13.30 19.28 -13.55
C LEU A 50 12.67 19.48 -12.15
N PRO A 51 11.96 18.45 -11.61
CA PRO A 51 11.34 18.55 -10.31
C PRO A 51 12.40 18.62 -9.21
N ALA A 52 12.18 19.52 -8.23
CA ALA A 52 13.13 19.82 -7.16
C ALA A 52 13.52 18.60 -6.32
N TYR A 53 12.58 17.65 -6.14
CA TYR A 53 12.77 16.47 -5.31
C TYR A 53 12.85 15.16 -6.11
N LYS A 54 13.16 15.21 -7.42
CA LYS A 54 13.24 14.04 -8.31
C LYS A 54 11.97 13.18 -8.31
N ARG A 55 10.85 13.74 -7.95
CA ARG A 55 9.50 13.15 -8.01
C ARG A 55 8.53 14.20 -8.53
N CYS A 56 7.47 13.77 -9.17
CA CYS A 56 6.55 14.70 -9.82
C CYS A 56 5.16 14.06 -9.93
N LYS A 57 4.16 14.85 -9.63
CA LYS A 57 2.76 14.59 -9.97
C LYS A 57 2.39 15.55 -11.09
N TYR A 58 1.71 15.08 -12.13
CA TYR A 58 1.39 15.94 -13.26
C TYR A 58 0.11 15.51 -13.97
N TYR A 59 -0.48 16.45 -14.70
CA TYR A 59 -1.54 16.24 -15.67
C TYR A 59 -1.43 17.27 -16.79
N PHE A 60 -2.18 17.08 -17.87
CA PHE A 60 -2.14 17.97 -19.02
C PHE A 60 -3.43 18.77 -19.16
N GLU A 61 -3.29 20.00 -19.67
CA GLU A 61 -4.39 20.84 -20.12
C GLU A 61 -4.25 21.02 -21.63
N LEU A 62 -5.29 20.69 -22.36
CA LEU A 62 -5.36 20.78 -23.82
C LEU A 62 -6.36 21.86 -24.20
N ARG A 63 -5.98 22.71 -25.13
CA ARG A 63 -6.87 23.76 -25.64
C ARG A 63 -7.08 23.60 -27.14
N THR A 64 -8.34 23.61 -27.55
CA THR A 64 -8.80 23.84 -28.92
C THR A 64 -9.21 25.31 -29.06
N GLU A 65 -9.80 25.69 -30.18
CA GLU A 65 -10.37 27.04 -30.36
C GLU A 65 -11.64 27.24 -29.51
N GLU A 66 -12.37 26.18 -29.20
CA GLU A 66 -13.67 26.22 -28.55
C GLU A 66 -13.69 25.65 -27.15
N GLU A 67 -12.78 24.72 -26.82
CA GLU A 67 -12.86 23.91 -25.60
C GLU A 67 -11.53 23.81 -24.86
N VAL A 68 -11.62 23.53 -23.54
CA VAL A 68 -10.50 23.16 -22.67
C VAL A 68 -10.76 21.78 -22.11
N TRP A 69 -9.79 20.89 -22.27
CA TRP A 69 -9.79 19.54 -21.74
C TRP A 69 -8.61 19.31 -20.82
N TYR A 70 -8.81 18.49 -19.81
CA TYR A 70 -7.77 18.07 -18.89
C TYR A 70 -7.54 16.57 -19.05
N TYR A 71 -6.29 16.15 -19.23
CA TYR A 71 -5.92 14.76 -19.42
C TYR A 71 -5.18 14.23 -18.20
N PHE A 72 -5.78 13.24 -17.55
CA PHE A 72 -5.30 12.52 -16.38
C PHE A 72 -5.04 11.06 -16.73
N GLU A 73 -4.47 10.30 -15.79
CA GLU A 73 -4.20 8.87 -15.97
C GLU A 73 -5.51 8.08 -16.25
N ASP A 74 -6.61 8.48 -15.64
CA ASP A 74 -7.94 7.87 -15.80
C ASP A 74 -8.76 8.44 -16.97
N GLY A 75 -8.19 9.34 -17.78
CA GLY A 75 -8.80 9.86 -18.99
C GLY A 75 -8.96 11.38 -19.05
N PHE A 76 -9.91 11.82 -19.89
CA PHE A 76 -10.16 13.24 -20.14
C PHE A 76 -11.31 13.77 -19.30
N LEU A 77 -11.14 15.00 -18.79
CA LEU A 77 -12.15 15.75 -18.05
C LEU A 77 -12.37 17.11 -18.71
N THR A 78 -13.64 17.56 -18.68
CA THR A 78 -13.97 18.98 -18.94
C THR A 78 -13.66 19.82 -17.72
N GLU A 79 -13.64 21.15 -17.89
CA GLU A 79 -13.46 22.09 -16.77
C GLU A 79 -14.54 21.94 -15.69
N GLU A 80 -15.80 21.71 -16.10
CA GLU A 80 -16.92 21.47 -15.20
C GLU A 80 -16.70 20.19 -14.38
N GLN A 81 -16.28 19.10 -15.03
CA GLN A 81 -15.99 17.83 -14.35
C GLN A 81 -14.79 17.94 -13.39
N LEU A 82 -13.80 18.76 -13.73
CA LEU A 82 -12.63 18.99 -12.87
C LEU A 82 -13.02 19.72 -11.58
N GLN A 83 -14.03 20.58 -11.63
CA GLN A 83 -14.51 21.37 -10.50
C GLN A 83 -15.51 20.64 -9.60
N MET A 84 -15.96 19.44 -9.98
CA MET A 84 -16.88 18.66 -9.15
C MET A 84 -16.28 18.33 -7.80
N ASP A 85 -17.06 18.59 -6.74
CA ASP A 85 -16.66 18.29 -5.37
C ASP A 85 -16.50 16.79 -5.13
N GLY A 86 -15.48 16.42 -4.36
CA GLY A 86 -15.22 15.04 -3.95
C GLY A 86 -14.54 14.15 -4.99
N ARG A 87 -14.23 14.66 -6.19
CA ARG A 87 -13.46 13.89 -7.18
C ARG A 87 -11.96 13.93 -6.85
N MET A 88 -11.38 12.77 -6.66
CA MET A 88 -9.93 12.61 -6.61
C MET A 88 -9.35 12.70 -8.02
N GLN A 89 -8.32 13.54 -8.19
CA GLN A 89 -7.59 13.65 -9.45
C GLN A 89 -6.58 12.50 -9.57
N GLN A 90 -6.78 11.63 -10.55
CA GLN A 90 -5.83 10.57 -10.90
C GLN A 90 -4.71 11.13 -11.79
N CYS A 91 -3.80 11.90 -11.18
CA CYS A 91 -2.68 12.47 -11.91
C CYS A 91 -1.68 11.39 -12.30
N PHE A 92 -0.93 11.64 -13.38
CA PHE A 92 0.29 10.87 -13.65
C PHE A 92 1.31 11.13 -12.56
N ILE A 93 2.04 10.11 -12.14
CA ILE A 93 3.04 10.19 -11.08
C ILE A 93 4.38 9.66 -11.60
N VAL A 94 5.41 10.49 -11.49
CA VAL A 94 6.79 10.04 -11.54
C VAL A 94 7.23 9.88 -10.09
N PRO A 95 7.45 8.64 -9.64
CA PRO A 95 7.91 8.40 -8.27
C PRO A 95 9.32 8.96 -8.06
N TRP A 96 9.76 9.00 -6.82
CA TRP A 96 11.13 9.42 -6.54
C TRP A 96 12.12 8.53 -7.29
N MET A 97 12.92 9.18 -8.15
CA MET A 97 13.96 8.53 -8.93
C MET A 97 15.34 8.94 -8.42
N ASN A 98 15.93 8.07 -7.61
CA ASN A 98 17.31 8.20 -7.22
C ASN A 98 18.17 7.32 -8.16
N PRO A 99 19.24 7.85 -8.78
CA PRO A 99 20.14 7.04 -9.62
C PRO A 99 20.70 5.79 -8.93
N ALA A 100 20.81 5.82 -7.60
CA ALA A 100 21.24 4.64 -6.82
C ALA A 100 20.20 3.52 -6.82
N ASP A 101 18.93 3.82 -7.08
CA ASP A 101 17.82 2.88 -7.04
C ASP A 101 17.45 2.35 -8.44
N ILE A 102 17.96 3.02 -9.49
CA ILE A 102 17.78 2.59 -10.87
C ILE A 102 18.62 1.33 -11.10
N ASN A 103 18.00 0.26 -11.58
CA ASN A 103 18.63 -1.04 -11.93
C ASN A 103 18.98 -1.98 -10.76
N ARG A 104 18.42 -1.80 -9.57
CA ARG A 104 18.53 -2.78 -8.47
C ARG A 104 17.44 -3.85 -8.47
N THR A 105 16.44 -3.67 -9.30
CA THR A 105 15.34 -4.63 -9.40
C THR A 105 15.84 -5.94 -10.00
N PRO A 106 15.64 -7.09 -9.35
CA PRO A 106 15.97 -8.38 -9.93
C PRO A 106 15.27 -8.59 -11.28
N ALA A 107 15.97 -9.18 -12.24
CA ALA A 107 15.47 -9.33 -13.62
C ALA A 107 14.09 -10.02 -13.69
N TRP A 108 13.85 -10.99 -12.81
CA TRP A 108 12.59 -11.74 -12.76
C TRP A 108 11.36 -10.88 -12.43
N VAL A 109 11.52 -9.73 -11.77
CA VAL A 109 10.39 -8.86 -11.39
C VAL A 109 9.67 -8.30 -12.63
N ASN A 110 10.43 -7.98 -13.70
CA ASN A 110 9.86 -7.41 -14.92
C ASN A 110 8.96 -8.40 -15.68
N ASP A 111 9.20 -9.69 -15.50
CA ASP A 111 8.46 -10.77 -16.19
C ASP A 111 7.42 -11.44 -15.28
N THR A 112 7.19 -10.87 -14.08
CA THR A 112 6.28 -11.45 -13.10
C THR A 112 4.85 -10.96 -13.30
N ILE A 113 3.93 -11.91 -13.39
CA ILE A 113 2.48 -11.66 -13.35
C ILE A 113 2.00 -11.93 -11.94
N TRP A 114 1.70 -10.86 -11.23
CA TRP A 114 1.29 -10.90 -9.83
C TRP A 114 -0.19 -11.20 -9.65
N TYR A 115 -0.51 -12.08 -8.70
CA TYR A 115 -1.85 -12.33 -8.22
C TYR A 115 -1.94 -12.01 -6.73
N GLN A 116 -2.72 -11.01 -6.37
CA GLN A 116 -2.95 -10.64 -4.98
C GLN A 116 -3.94 -11.61 -4.34
N ILE A 117 -3.58 -12.12 -3.15
CA ILE A 117 -4.45 -13.00 -2.37
C ILE A 117 -4.73 -12.37 -1.01
N PHE A 118 -6.01 -12.17 -0.71
CA PHE A 118 -6.52 -11.95 0.63
C PHE A 118 -6.80 -13.33 1.26
N PRO A 119 -5.96 -13.86 2.17
CA PRO A 119 -6.00 -15.27 2.54
C PRO A 119 -7.36 -15.74 3.05
N ASP A 120 -8.00 -14.99 3.95
CA ASP A 120 -9.33 -15.32 4.47
C ASP A 120 -10.38 -15.57 3.37
N ARG A 121 -10.22 -14.93 2.20
CA ARG A 121 -11.22 -14.89 1.13
C ARG A 121 -10.80 -15.60 -0.15
N PHE A 122 -9.82 -16.48 -0.09
CA PHE A 122 -9.35 -17.19 -1.27
C PHE A 122 -9.77 -18.66 -1.29
N CYS A 123 -9.27 -19.46 -0.38
CA CYS A 123 -9.58 -20.88 -0.29
C CYS A 123 -9.37 -21.41 1.13
N ASN A 124 -10.35 -22.13 1.63
CA ASN A 124 -10.23 -22.82 2.91
C ASN A 124 -9.67 -24.23 2.67
N GLY A 125 -8.43 -24.45 3.07
CA GLY A 125 -7.74 -25.74 2.93
C GLY A 125 -7.97 -26.72 4.09
N THR A 126 -8.59 -26.25 5.19
CA THR A 126 -8.80 -27.04 6.41
C THR A 126 -10.20 -26.81 7.00
N PRO A 127 -11.27 -27.06 6.22
CA PRO A 127 -12.65 -26.74 6.63
C PRO A 127 -13.07 -27.46 7.93
N GLU A 128 -12.45 -28.59 8.24
CA GLU A 128 -12.68 -29.37 9.47
C GLU A 128 -12.19 -28.64 10.74
N LYS A 129 -11.36 -27.62 10.59
CA LYS A 129 -10.84 -26.78 11.69
C LYS A 129 -11.63 -25.50 11.90
N ASN A 130 -12.68 -25.27 11.09
CA ASN A 130 -13.48 -24.07 11.20
C ASN A 130 -14.22 -24.01 12.53
N GLY A 131 -14.18 -22.85 13.18
CA GLY A 131 -15.09 -22.50 14.27
C GLY A 131 -16.50 -22.16 13.76
N ASN A 132 -17.41 -21.91 14.68
CA ASN A 132 -18.80 -21.55 14.36
C ASN A 132 -18.98 -20.14 13.77
N ASP A 133 -17.91 -19.36 13.72
CA ASP A 133 -17.90 -17.96 13.27
C ASP A 133 -17.51 -17.78 11.78
N ILE A 134 -17.34 -18.90 11.05
CA ILE A 134 -17.02 -18.86 9.61
C ILE A 134 -18.32 -18.66 8.80
N THR A 135 -18.33 -17.59 8.01
CA THR A 135 -19.40 -17.30 7.05
C THR A 135 -19.35 -18.29 5.89
N PRO A 136 -20.45 -18.96 5.53
CA PRO A 136 -20.51 -19.81 4.35
C PRO A 136 -20.16 -19.03 3.09
N TRP A 137 -19.36 -19.66 2.21
CA TRP A 137 -19.02 -19.08 0.92
C TRP A 137 -20.27 -18.89 0.06
N ARG A 138 -20.40 -17.70 -0.56
CA ARG A 138 -21.54 -17.36 -1.40
C ARG A 138 -21.08 -16.56 -2.63
N ASN A 139 -21.84 -16.66 -3.70
CA ASN A 139 -21.54 -15.99 -4.97
C ASN A 139 -22.40 -14.72 -5.22
N HIS A 140 -23.16 -14.27 -4.24
CA HIS A 140 -23.99 -13.07 -4.34
C HIS A 140 -24.14 -12.40 -2.97
N GLY A 141 -24.58 -11.14 -3.00
CA GLY A 141 -24.77 -10.30 -1.81
C GLY A 141 -23.54 -9.46 -1.47
N THR A 142 -23.71 -8.57 -0.50
CA THR A 142 -22.64 -7.69 -0.01
C THR A 142 -21.80 -8.42 1.05
N VAL A 143 -20.48 -8.34 0.93
CA VAL A 143 -19.53 -8.85 1.92
C VAL A 143 -19.08 -7.70 2.81
N THR A 144 -19.13 -7.91 4.12
CA THR A 144 -18.68 -6.94 5.13
C THR A 144 -17.28 -7.25 5.63
N ASN A 145 -16.64 -6.27 6.27
CA ASN A 145 -15.31 -6.46 6.83
C ASN A 145 -15.27 -7.36 8.07
N GLN A 146 -16.40 -7.61 8.72
CA GLN A 146 -16.50 -8.51 9.88
C GLN A 146 -16.66 -9.99 9.49
N GLU A 147 -17.05 -10.27 8.25
CA GLU A 147 -17.25 -11.65 7.79
C GLU A 147 -15.90 -12.35 7.59
N LYS A 148 -15.80 -13.56 8.12
CA LYS A 148 -14.65 -14.45 7.95
C LYS A 148 -15.07 -15.65 7.11
N PHE A 149 -14.30 -15.97 6.08
CA PHE A 149 -14.58 -17.08 5.17
C PHE A 149 -13.66 -18.29 5.39
N GLY A 150 -12.68 -18.17 6.28
CA GLY A 150 -11.82 -19.25 6.71
C GLY A 150 -10.76 -19.69 5.71
N GLY A 151 -10.51 -18.87 4.68
CA GLY A 151 -9.37 -19.09 3.78
C GLY A 151 -8.04 -19.02 4.54
N ASN A 152 -7.05 -19.82 4.12
CA ASN A 152 -5.79 -20.00 4.85
C ASN A 152 -4.63 -20.39 3.93
N LEU A 153 -3.41 -20.49 4.48
CA LEU A 153 -2.19 -20.83 3.73
C LEU A 153 -2.29 -22.22 3.09
N GLU A 154 -2.90 -23.17 3.76
CA GLU A 154 -3.12 -24.51 3.20
C GLU A 154 -4.04 -24.46 1.97
N GLY A 155 -5.10 -23.66 2.01
CA GLY A 155 -5.99 -23.46 0.87
C GLY A 155 -5.26 -22.80 -0.31
N ILE A 156 -4.36 -21.85 -0.06
CA ILE A 156 -3.52 -21.26 -1.11
C ILE A 156 -2.60 -22.32 -1.71
N ARG A 157 -1.94 -23.13 -0.87
CA ARG A 157 -1.06 -24.22 -1.29
C ARG A 157 -1.78 -25.23 -2.19
N GLN A 158 -3.00 -25.62 -1.83
CA GLN A 158 -3.83 -26.54 -2.64
C GLN A 158 -4.24 -25.94 -3.99
N ARG A 159 -4.19 -24.63 -4.16
CA ARG A 159 -4.55 -23.91 -5.39
C ARG A 159 -3.36 -23.46 -6.23
N LEU A 160 -2.13 -23.80 -5.85
CA LEU A 160 -0.94 -23.43 -6.62
C LEU A 160 -0.98 -23.93 -8.07
N GLN A 161 -1.52 -25.14 -8.31
CA GLN A 161 -1.68 -25.67 -9.65
C GLN A 161 -2.64 -24.80 -10.49
N TYR A 162 -3.78 -24.41 -9.94
CA TYR A 162 -4.72 -23.51 -10.60
C TYR A 162 -4.07 -22.16 -10.95
N LEU A 163 -3.29 -21.58 -10.03
CA LEU A 163 -2.60 -20.31 -10.27
C LEU A 163 -1.52 -20.44 -11.36
N GLN A 164 -0.80 -21.54 -11.39
CA GLN A 164 0.18 -21.86 -12.44
C GLN A 164 -0.49 -21.99 -13.81
N GLU A 165 -1.62 -22.72 -13.90
CA GLU A 165 -2.40 -22.87 -15.13
C GLU A 165 -2.99 -21.56 -15.62
N LEU A 166 -3.30 -20.63 -14.71
CA LEU A 166 -3.72 -19.26 -15.03
C LEU A 166 -2.57 -18.38 -15.57
N GLY A 167 -1.33 -18.86 -15.49
CA GLY A 167 -0.14 -18.12 -15.93
C GLY A 167 0.45 -17.17 -14.88
N ILE A 168 0.09 -17.35 -13.61
CA ILE A 168 0.62 -16.54 -12.50
C ILE A 168 2.04 -16.99 -12.17
N THR A 169 2.95 -16.03 -12.05
CA THR A 169 4.36 -16.25 -11.70
C THR A 169 4.78 -15.56 -10.41
N GLY A 170 3.87 -14.81 -9.79
CA GLY A 170 4.06 -14.21 -8.48
C GLY A 170 2.76 -14.12 -7.68
N ILE A 171 2.81 -14.46 -6.40
CA ILE A 171 1.71 -14.29 -5.45
C ILE A 171 2.10 -13.17 -4.48
N TYR A 172 1.24 -12.17 -4.35
CA TYR A 172 1.30 -11.20 -3.28
C TYR A 172 0.25 -11.56 -2.22
N LEU A 173 0.70 -11.88 -1.02
CA LEU A 173 -0.16 -12.16 0.13
C LEU A 173 -0.44 -10.87 0.90
N ASN A 174 -1.71 -10.53 1.09
CA ASN A 174 -2.11 -9.57 2.12
C ASN A 174 -1.58 -10.04 3.48
N PRO A 175 -1.52 -9.15 4.51
CA PRO A 175 -0.86 -9.48 5.76
C PRO A 175 -1.29 -10.83 6.34
N ILE A 176 -0.32 -11.60 6.84
CA ILE A 176 -0.54 -12.96 7.39
C ILE A 176 -0.14 -13.08 8.86
N MET A 177 0.45 -12.04 9.43
CA MET A 177 0.91 -12.05 10.82
C MET A 177 -0.26 -11.87 11.79
N GLU A 178 -0.05 -12.22 13.06
CA GLU A 178 -1.08 -12.22 14.09
C GLU A 178 -1.73 -10.83 14.24
N ALA A 179 -3.07 -10.78 14.18
CA ALA A 179 -3.87 -9.57 14.29
C ALA A 179 -5.31 -9.89 14.69
N GLU A 180 -6.05 -8.88 15.19
CA GLU A 180 -7.45 -9.05 15.61
C GLU A 180 -8.41 -9.17 14.41
N SER A 181 -8.20 -8.38 13.36
CA SER A 181 -9.06 -8.37 12.17
C SER A 181 -8.80 -9.56 11.24
N ASN A 182 -9.71 -9.78 10.30
CA ASN A 182 -9.52 -10.77 9.23
C ASN A 182 -8.53 -10.28 8.15
N HIS A 183 -8.36 -8.96 7.99
CA HIS A 183 -7.45 -8.35 7.01
C HIS A 183 -6.00 -8.24 7.49
N LYS A 184 -5.76 -8.34 8.80
CA LYS A 184 -4.44 -8.36 9.46
C LYS A 184 -3.59 -7.08 9.33
N TYR A 185 -4.14 -5.98 8.80
CA TYR A 185 -3.43 -4.69 8.79
C TYR A 185 -3.27 -4.07 10.19
N ASP A 186 -3.99 -4.54 11.19
CA ASP A 186 -3.83 -4.23 12.61
C ASP A 186 -2.92 -5.26 13.30
N THR A 187 -1.71 -5.45 12.78
CA THR A 187 -0.75 -6.46 13.24
C THR A 187 -0.38 -6.29 14.72
N THR A 188 -0.51 -7.35 15.49
CA THR A 188 -0.21 -7.37 16.93
C THR A 188 1.07 -8.12 17.29
N ASP A 189 1.51 -9.05 16.44
CA ASP A 189 2.79 -9.73 16.54
C ASP A 189 3.36 -10.00 15.15
N TYR A 190 4.46 -9.33 14.82
CA TYR A 190 5.12 -9.45 13.51
C TYR A 190 5.97 -10.70 13.36
N THR A 191 6.17 -11.45 14.44
CA THR A 191 7.01 -12.65 14.46
C THR A 191 6.21 -13.94 14.35
N LYS A 192 4.86 -13.86 14.42
CA LYS A 192 3.96 -15.02 14.40
C LYS A 192 2.95 -14.93 13.28
N ILE A 193 2.81 -16.01 12.54
CA ILE A 193 1.69 -16.19 11.60
C ILE A 193 0.41 -16.34 12.40
N ASP A 194 -0.65 -15.66 11.94
CA ASP A 194 -1.96 -15.75 12.58
C ASP A 194 -2.48 -17.20 12.57
N PRO A 195 -2.91 -17.74 13.72
CA PRO A 195 -3.41 -19.12 13.82
C PRO A 195 -4.59 -19.43 12.89
N ALA A 196 -5.39 -18.41 12.51
CA ALA A 196 -6.47 -18.59 11.55
C ALA A 196 -5.95 -18.90 10.14
N PHE A 197 -4.74 -18.45 9.81
CA PHE A 197 -4.11 -18.71 8.50
C PHE A 197 -3.18 -19.93 8.52
N GLY A 198 -2.72 -20.35 9.68
CA GLY A 198 -1.86 -21.51 9.81
C GLY A 198 -0.67 -21.30 10.73
N ASN A 199 0.49 -21.75 10.30
CA ASN A 199 1.73 -21.67 11.08
C ASN A 199 2.96 -21.58 10.17
N GLU A 200 4.15 -21.47 10.79
CA GLU A 200 5.42 -21.37 10.08
C GLU A 200 5.67 -22.54 9.11
N GLU A 201 5.34 -23.76 9.51
CA GLU A 201 5.56 -24.95 8.65
C GLU A 201 4.66 -24.93 7.40
N MET A 202 3.43 -24.45 7.53
CA MET A 202 2.53 -24.25 6.38
C MET A 202 3.08 -23.17 5.44
N MET A 203 3.62 -22.07 5.97
CA MET A 203 4.21 -21.01 5.14
C MET A 203 5.46 -21.50 4.41
N LYS A 204 6.35 -22.22 5.09
CA LYS A 204 7.52 -22.85 4.46
C LYS A 204 7.12 -23.83 3.34
N ALA A 205 6.09 -24.64 3.59
CA ALA A 205 5.59 -25.56 2.58
C ALA A 205 5.00 -24.82 1.37
N LEU A 206 4.24 -23.74 1.62
CA LEU A 206 3.69 -22.90 0.55
C LEU A 206 4.79 -22.30 -0.32
N CYS A 207 5.81 -21.66 0.28
CA CYS A 207 6.92 -21.05 -0.45
C CYS A 207 7.69 -22.11 -1.27
N ARG A 208 8.07 -23.23 -0.67
CA ARG A 208 8.77 -24.32 -1.36
C ARG A 208 7.99 -24.82 -2.58
N GLU A 209 6.70 -25.15 -2.40
CA GLU A 209 5.87 -25.69 -3.49
C GLU A 209 5.52 -24.64 -4.55
N ALA A 210 5.43 -23.36 -4.17
CA ALA A 210 5.31 -22.25 -5.11
C ALA A 210 6.56 -22.13 -5.99
N HIS A 211 7.76 -22.18 -5.38
CA HIS A 211 9.03 -22.15 -6.10
C HIS A 211 9.20 -23.33 -7.07
N GLU A 212 8.80 -24.53 -6.67
CA GLU A 212 8.79 -25.72 -7.56
C GLU A 212 7.92 -25.51 -8.81
N LYS A 213 6.91 -24.62 -8.73
CA LYS A 213 6.04 -24.24 -9.85
C LYS A 213 6.44 -22.96 -10.56
N GLY A 214 7.59 -22.36 -10.19
CA GLY A 214 8.07 -21.11 -10.76
C GLY A 214 7.28 -19.87 -10.28
N ILE A 215 6.59 -19.97 -9.15
CA ILE A 215 5.80 -18.88 -8.56
C ILE A 215 6.57 -18.26 -7.40
N ARG A 216 6.75 -16.94 -7.44
CA ARG A 216 7.38 -16.12 -6.39
C ARG A 216 6.37 -15.75 -5.32
N ILE A 217 6.84 -15.58 -4.08
CA ILE A 217 5.99 -15.19 -2.94
C ILE A 217 6.46 -13.85 -2.39
N MET A 218 5.52 -12.90 -2.35
CA MET A 218 5.70 -11.60 -1.71
C MET A 218 4.69 -11.46 -0.56
N VAL A 219 5.16 -10.98 0.59
CA VAL A 219 4.33 -10.75 1.78
C VAL A 219 4.16 -9.27 2.05
N ASP A 220 3.06 -8.92 2.70
CA ASP A 220 2.75 -7.55 3.11
C ASP A 220 3.42 -7.20 4.44
N ALA A 221 4.05 -6.03 4.49
CA ALA A 221 4.74 -5.48 5.66
C ALA A 221 4.02 -4.22 6.14
N VAL A 222 3.29 -4.33 7.24
CA VAL A 222 2.52 -3.23 7.86
C VAL A 222 3.41 -2.52 8.88
N PHE A 223 4.34 -1.70 8.41
CA PHE A 223 5.35 -1.05 9.28
C PHE A 223 5.06 0.43 9.57
N ASN A 224 4.06 1.00 8.90
CA ASN A 224 3.61 2.37 9.18
C ASN A 224 2.85 2.47 10.51
N HIS A 225 2.09 1.45 10.86
CA HIS A 225 1.26 1.38 12.06
C HIS A 225 1.20 -0.06 12.56
N CYS A 226 0.69 -0.25 13.78
CA CYS A 226 0.48 -1.57 14.36
C CYS A 226 -0.97 -1.72 14.86
N GLY A 227 -1.33 -2.90 15.32
CA GLY A 227 -2.59 -3.13 16.02
C GLY A 227 -2.53 -2.66 17.47
N ARG A 228 -3.69 -2.35 18.04
CA ARG A 228 -3.80 -1.87 19.43
C ARG A 228 -3.31 -2.85 20.49
N LYS A 229 -3.16 -4.15 20.14
CA LYS A 229 -2.60 -5.17 21.04
C LYS A 229 -1.13 -5.46 20.81
N PHE A 230 -0.45 -4.68 19.97
CA PHE A 230 0.99 -4.79 19.85
C PHE A 230 1.68 -4.53 21.19
N ALA A 231 2.55 -5.44 21.63
CA ALA A 231 3.12 -5.40 22.96
C ALA A 231 3.78 -4.06 23.34
N PRO A 232 4.59 -3.40 22.48
CA PRO A 232 5.11 -2.06 22.75
C PRO A 232 4.01 -1.00 22.96
N TRP A 233 2.90 -1.07 22.21
CA TRP A 233 1.78 -0.13 22.39
C TRP A 233 1.05 -0.37 23.70
N MET A 234 0.85 -1.62 24.09
CA MET A 234 0.23 -1.98 25.37
C MET A 234 1.08 -1.50 26.55
N ASP A 235 2.40 -1.61 26.46
CA ASP A 235 3.33 -1.07 27.45
C ASP A 235 3.22 0.46 27.57
N VAL A 236 3.08 1.17 26.44
CA VAL A 236 2.84 2.62 26.42
C VAL A 236 1.52 2.99 27.07
N LEU A 237 0.45 2.23 26.83
CA LEU A 237 -0.85 2.47 27.48
C LEU A 237 -0.80 2.27 29.00
N GLU A 238 0.02 1.34 29.49
CA GLU A 238 0.18 1.02 30.91
C GLU A 238 1.11 2.00 31.65
N HIS A 239 2.25 2.35 31.05
CA HIS A 239 3.32 3.11 31.72
C HIS A 239 3.41 4.58 31.26
N GLY A 240 2.66 4.98 30.22
CA GLY A 240 2.70 6.34 29.68
C GLY A 240 4.08 6.75 29.22
N LYS A 241 4.53 7.94 29.65
CA LYS A 241 5.86 8.49 29.30
C LYS A 241 7.03 7.68 29.84
N ASP A 242 6.80 6.86 30.87
CA ASP A 242 7.84 6.04 31.49
C ASP A 242 8.05 4.71 30.75
N SER A 243 7.22 4.42 29.74
CA SER A 243 7.43 3.27 28.87
C SER A 243 8.73 3.39 28.08
N ARG A 244 9.51 2.28 28.02
CA ARG A 244 10.71 2.23 27.16
C ARG A 244 10.37 2.38 25.65
N TYR A 245 9.10 2.20 25.29
CA TYR A 245 8.60 2.30 23.92
C TYR A 245 7.89 3.64 23.65
N ALA A 246 7.97 4.62 24.56
CA ALA A 246 7.30 5.91 24.41
C ALA A 246 7.65 6.58 23.06
N ASP A 247 8.91 6.57 22.67
CA ASP A 247 9.42 7.18 21.43
C ASP A 247 9.18 6.33 20.16
N TRP A 248 8.62 5.12 20.32
CA TRP A 248 8.22 4.29 19.18
C TRP A 248 6.95 4.80 18.50
N PHE A 249 6.21 5.68 19.17
CA PHE A 249 4.94 6.21 18.70
C PHE A 249 4.96 7.74 18.67
N MET A 250 4.04 8.32 17.90
CA MET A 250 3.91 9.77 17.76
C MET A 250 2.74 10.25 18.62
N ILE A 251 3.03 10.65 19.85
CA ILE A 251 2.04 10.99 20.90
C ILE A 251 2.20 12.45 21.27
N GLU A 252 1.10 13.22 21.21
CA GLU A 252 1.05 14.64 21.60
C GLU A 252 0.39 14.83 22.97
N ASP A 253 -0.71 14.10 23.26
CA ASP A 253 -1.43 14.20 24.52
C ASP A 253 -1.46 12.84 25.25
N TRP A 254 -0.62 12.72 26.25
CA TRP A 254 -0.44 11.50 27.03
C TRP A 254 -1.60 11.19 27.98
N GLU A 255 -2.39 12.19 28.40
CA GLU A 255 -3.49 12.01 29.34
C GLU A 255 -4.73 11.41 28.66
N GLU A 256 -4.85 11.57 27.36
CA GLU A 256 -6.00 11.16 26.56
C GLU A 256 -5.76 9.90 25.70
N ILE A 257 -4.60 9.27 25.83
CA ILE A 257 -4.30 8.02 25.09
C ILE A 257 -5.31 6.94 25.46
N GLY A 258 -5.83 6.23 24.46
CA GLY A 258 -6.71 5.06 24.62
C GLY A 258 -8.14 5.38 25.09
N LYS A 259 -8.52 6.66 25.27
CA LYS A 259 -9.84 7.04 25.79
C LYS A 259 -10.92 7.21 24.72
N ARG A 260 -10.56 7.38 23.47
CA ARG A 260 -11.51 7.64 22.37
C ARG A 260 -11.06 6.95 21.09
N ALA A 261 -12.02 6.40 20.34
CA ALA A 261 -11.76 5.65 19.13
C ALA A 261 -11.30 6.53 17.94
N ASP A 262 -11.77 7.79 17.87
CA ASP A 262 -11.40 8.74 16.82
C ASP A 262 -10.17 9.56 17.28
N THR A 263 -9.14 9.61 16.45
CA THR A 263 -7.87 10.30 16.74
C THR A 263 -7.67 11.60 15.92
N ARG A 264 -8.73 12.15 15.30
CA ARG A 264 -8.66 13.43 14.57
C ARG A 264 -8.30 14.62 15.45
N ASP A 265 -8.45 14.49 16.76
CA ASP A 265 -7.97 15.44 17.77
C ASP A 265 -6.43 15.46 17.92
N ARG A 266 -5.74 14.53 17.25
CA ARG A 266 -4.27 14.42 17.20
C ARG A 266 -3.58 14.16 18.54
N ARG A 267 -4.28 13.65 19.55
CA ARG A 267 -3.63 13.25 20.82
C ARG A 267 -2.50 12.23 20.61
N PHE A 268 -2.66 11.35 19.59
CA PHE A 268 -1.59 10.57 18.98
C PHE A 268 -1.92 10.32 17.51
N TYR A 269 -0.90 10.04 16.73
CA TYR A 269 -1.07 9.72 15.32
C TYR A 269 -1.49 8.27 15.15
N SER A 270 -2.42 8.02 14.23
CA SER A 270 -2.91 6.69 13.87
C SER A 270 -3.25 6.63 12.39
N PHE A 271 -3.24 5.42 11.83
CA PHE A 271 -3.71 5.23 10.47
C PHE A 271 -5.24 5.38 10.41
N ALA A 272 -5.74 6.04 9.37
CA ALA A 272 -7.18 6.30 9.14
C ALA A 272 -7.92 6.95 10.33
N PHE A 273 -7.19 7.64 11.23
CA PHE A 273 -7.73 8.25 12.45
C PHE A 273 -8.43 7.27 13.39
N ALA A 274 -8.04 6.01 13.37
CA ALA A 274 -8.58 4.95 14.22
C ALA A 274 -7.60 4.60 15.36
N ASP A 275 -8.06 4.63 16.59
CA ASP A 275 -7.25 4.27 17.77
C ASP A 275 -6.74 2.82 17.76
N THR A 276 -7.36 1.97 16.93
CA THR A 276 -6.97 0.57 16.74
C THR A 276 -5.69 0.39 15.93
N MET A 277 -5.20 1.45 15.27
CA MET A 277 -4.04 1.40 14.39
C MET A 277 -3.05 2.54 14.70
N PRO A 278 -2.41 2.54 15.90
CA PRO A 278 -1.44 3.57 16.28
C PRO A 278 -0.24 3.59 15.33
N LYS A 279 0.14 4.82 14.90
CA LYS A 279 1.25 5.03 13.97
C LYS A 279 2.59 4.86 14.67
N LEU A 280 3.45 4.10 14.04
CA LEU A 280 4.82 3.91 14.47
C LEU A 280 5.71 5.10 14.04
N ASN A 281 6.64 5.47 14.88
CA ASN A 281 7.66 6.47 14.57
C ASN A 281 8.79 5.82 13.77
N THR A 282 8.60 5.72 12.47
CA THR A 282 9.58 5.10 11.56
C THR A 282 10.86 5.92 11.35
N ASN A 283 11.04 7.04 12.08
CA ASN A 283 12.33 7.75 12.20
C ASN A 283 13.14 7.28 13.42
N ASN A 284 12.55 6.52 14.34
CA ASN A 284 13.21 5.99 15.51
C ASN A 284 14.10 4.79 15.11
N GLU A 285 15.39 4.82 15.49
CA GLU A 285 16.35 3.79 15.12
C GLU A 285 16.00 2.41 15.69
N GLU A 286 15.47 2.33 16.90
CA GLU A 286 15.04 1.04 17.48
C GLU A 286 13.85 0.44 16.72
N VAL A 287 12.93 1.27 16.22
CA VAL A 287 11.82 0.81 15.37
C VAL A 287 12.34 0.29 14.04
N ILE A 288 13.30 0.99 13.43
CA ILE A 288 13.97 0.55 12.20
C ILE A 288 14.65 -0.79 12.40
N GLU A 289 15.49 -0.90 13.45
CA GLU A 289 16.20 -2.13 13.77
C GLU A 289 15.25 -3.30 14.04
N TYR A 290 14.15 -3.06 14.74
CA TYR A 290 13.13 -4.07 15.01
C TYR A 290 12.56 -4.62 13.69
N PHE A 291 12.14 -3.77 12.78
CA PHE A 291 11.57 -4.22 11.51
C PHE A 291 12.59 -4.80 10.54
N CYS A 292 13.84 -4.33 10.55
CA CYS A 292 14.92 -4.99 9.82
C CYS A 292 15.10 -6.44 10.27
N LYS A 293 15.10 -6.70 11.58
CA LYS A 293 15.18 -8.06 12.13
C LYS A 293 13.96 -8.91 11.74
N VAL A 294 12.77 -8.32 11.77
CA VAL A 294 11.54 -9.00 11.32
C VAL A 294 11.67 -9.41 9.84
N CYS A 295 12.12 -8.51 8.97
CA CYS A 295 12.34 -8.81 7.56
C CYS A 295 13.37 -9.94 7.36
N GLU A 296 14.50 -9.85 8.05
CA GLU A 296 15.55 -10.89 8.02
C GLU A 296 14.99 -12.25 8.45
N GLU A 297 14.22 -12.28 9.54
CA GLU A 297 13.57 -13.51 10.02
C GLU A 297 12.59 -14.09 9.00
N TRP A 298 11.75 -13.25 8.37
CA TRP A 298 10.81 -13.73 7.35
C TRP A 298 11.53 -14.34 6.15
N ILE A 299 12.59 -13.68 5.67
CA ILE A 299 13.40 -14.17 4.56
C ILE A 299 14.06 -15.50 4.93
N GLN A 300 14.71 -15.59 6.10
CA GLN A 300 15.44 -16.78 6.53
C GLN A 300 14.52 -17.95 6.85
N LYS A 301 13.35 -17.68 7.47
CA LYS A 301 12.41 -18.73 7.89
C LYS A 301 11.57 -19.25 6.73
N PHE A 302 11.11 -18.38 5.84
CA PHE A 302 10.08 -18.71 4.87
C PHE A 302 10.58 -18.76 3.43
N ASP A 303 11.79 -18.23 3.15
CA ASP A 303 12.34 -18.14 1.79
C ASP A 303 11.42 -17.32 0.85
N ILE A 304 10.91 -16.20 1.33
CA ILE A 304 10.08 -15.28 0.52
C ILE A 304 10.93 -14.51 -0.48
N ASP A 305 10.34 -14.13 -1.63
CA ASP A 305 11.02 -13.44 -2.73
C ASP A 305 10.90 -11.92 -2.67
N GLY A 306 9.92 -11.42 -1.94
CA GLY A 306 9.66 -9.99 -1.87
C GLY A 306 8.85 -9.58 -0.65
N ILE A 307 8.95 -8.29 -0.35
CA ILE A 307 8.20 -7.62 0.72
C ILE A 307 7.52 -6.39 0.12
N ARG A 308 6.21 -6.28 0.30
CA ARG A 308 5.43 -5.09 -0.07
C ARG A 308 5.25 -4.22 1.17
N PHE A 309 5.74 -3.01 1.14
CA PHE A 309 5.52 -2.04 2.22
C PHE A 309 4.14 -1.42 2.10
N ASP A 310 3.29 -1.70 3.08
CA ASP A 310 2.00 -1.02 3.23
C ASP A 310 2.23 0.45 3.60
N VAL A 311 1.44 1.35 2.99
CA VAL A 311 1.53 2.81 3.21
C VAL A 311 2.98 3.34 3.11
N GLY A 312 3.75 2.83 2.16
CA GLY A 312 5.18 3.14 2.02
C GLY A 312 5.49 4.63 1.83
N ASN A 313 4.50 5.44 1.40
CA ASN A 313 4.61 6.89 1.31
C ASN A 313 4.63 7.60 2.68
N GLU A 314 4.24 6.94 3.75
CA GLU A 314 4.24 7.47 5.12
C GLU A 314 5.36 6.89 5.99
N VAL A 315 6.08 5.89 5.48
CA VAL A 315 7.25 5.32 6.14
C VAL A 315 8.47 6.23 5.89
N SER A 316 9.34 6.36 6.88
CA SER A 316 10.55 7.19 6.77
C SER A 316 11.48 6.69 5.66
N HIS A 317 12.14 7.62 4.96
CA HIS A 317 13.20 7.28 3.99
C HIS A 317 14.47 6.72 4.62
N ARG A 318 14.55 6.65 5.96
CA ARG A 318 15.66 6.04 6.69
C ARG A 318 15.41 4.55 6.98
N SER A 319 14.17 4.11 6.88
CA SER A 319 13.75 2.73 7.13
C SER A 319 13.95 1.82 5.92
#